data_9ce612d43377d5478b70505e8ef1363c
#
_entry.id   9ce612d43377d5478b70505e8ef1363c
#
_cell.length_a   1.000
_cell.length_b   1.000
_cell.length_c   1.000
_cell.angle_alpha   90.00
_cell.angle_beta   90.00
_cell.angle_gamma   90.00
#
_symmetry.space_group_name_H-M   'P 1'
#
loop_
_entity.id
_entity.type
_entity.pdbx_description
1 polymer ?
#
loop_
_entity_poly.entity_id
_entity_poly.type
_entity_poly.pdbx_seq_one_letter_code
_entity_poly.pdbx_strand_id
1 'polypeptide(L)'
;VLDAQCGVLAINPNDAVSGYYQVAQTLADKRQKQQAQAAAQLAYSRDNKRIDIAANIGTALEAPGAFANGAEGVGLFRTEMLYMDRDSAPDEQEQFEAYQQVLLAAGDKPIIFRTMDIGGDKSIPYLNIPQEENPFLGWRAIRIAMDRKEILRDQLRAILRASAFGKLRIMFPMIISVEEVRALRKEIEIY
;
A
#
# COMPACT_ATOMS: atom_id res chain seq x y z
N VAL A 1 -32.89 -4.90 -10.47
CA VAL A 1 -31.82 -5.30 -9.53
C VAL A 1 -30.50 -5.36 -10.24
N LEU A 2 -29.45 -4.82 -9.64
CA LEU A 2 -28.07 -4.89 -10.10
C LEU A 2 -27.25 -5.68 -9.08
N ASP A 3 -26.67 -6.78 -9.51
CA ASP A 3 -25.68 -7.56 -8.75
C ASP A 3 -24.31 -7.37 -9.40
N ALA A 4 -23.53 -6.42 -8.88
CA ALA A 4 -22.22 -6.09 -9.41
C ALA A 4 -21.17 -7.19 -9.14
N GLN A 5 -21.37 -8.06 -8.15
CA GLN A 5 -20.45 -9.16 -7.85
C GLN A 5 -20.55 -10.28 -8.88
N CYS A 6 -21.77 -10.57 -9.31
CA CYS A 6 -22.05 -11.60 -10.30
C CYS A 6 -22.16 -11.05 -11.74
N GLY A 7 -22.10 -9.73 -11.92
CA GLY A 7 -22.30 -9.08 -13.23
C GLY A 7 -23.70 -9.26 -13.80
N VAL A 8 -24.72 -9.38 -12.94
CA VAL A 8 -26.11 -9.64 -13.33
C VAL A 8 -26.94 -8.39 -13.20
N LEU A 9 -27.67 -8.05 -14.28
CA LEU A 9 -28.71 -7.03 -14.28
C LEU A 9 -30.07 -7.69 -14.55
N ALA A 10 -30.97 -7.71 -13.57
CA ALA A 10 -32.34 -8.18 -13.73
C ALA A 10 -33.27 -6.97 -13.95
N ILE A 11 -33.87 -6.89 -15.16
CA ILE A 11 -34.85 -5.89 -15.53
C ILE A 11 -36.24 -6.45 -15.25
N ASN A 12 -37.08 -5.70 -14.53
CA ASN A 12 -38.42 -6.12 -14.11
C ASN A 12 -38.44 -7.52 -13.48
N PRO A 13 -37.67 -7.73 -12.39
CA PRO A 13 -37.57 -9.02 -11.72
C PRO A 13 -38.96 -9.42 -11.16
N ASN A 14 -39.28 -10.70 -11.22
CA ASN A 14 -40.46 -11.24 -10.56
C ASN A 14 -40.27 -11.24 -9.02
N ASP A 15 -41.35 -11.56 -8.28
CA ASP A 15 -41.34 -11.51 -6.81
C ASP A 15 -40.32 -12.47 -6.17
N ALA A 16 -40.08 -13.62 -6.79
CA ALA A 16 -39.11 -14.59 -6.30
C ALA A 16 -37.66 -14.06 -6.39
N VAL A 17 -37.32 -13.45 -7.54
CA VAL A 17 -36.01 -12.83 -7.74
C VAL A 17 -35.83 -11.61 -6.84
N SER A 18 -36.88 -10.76 -6.74
CA SER A 18 -36.88 -9.59 -5.86
C SER A 18 -36.70 -10.01 -4.38
N GLY A 19 -37.42 -11.03 -3.93
CA GLY A 19 -37.32 -11.56 -2.59
C GLY A 19 -35.91 -12.12 -2.27
N TYR A 20 -35.32 -12.86 -3.21
CA TYR A 20 -33.95 -13.36 -3.06
C TYR A 20 -32.95 -12.21 -2.82
N TYR A 21 -32.99 -11.18 -3.64
CA TYR A 21 -32.05 -10.05 -3.50
C TYR A 21 -32.31 -9.18 -2.28
N GLN A 22 -33.56 -9.05 -1.84
CA GLN A 22 -33.87 -8.38 -0.57
C GLN A 22 -33.25 -9.12 0.64
N VAL A 23 -33.34 -10.45 0.65
CA VAL A 23 -32.68 -11.26 1.70
C VAL A 23 -31.17 -11.11 1.62
N ALA A 24 -30.60 -11.22 0.42
CA ALA A 24 -29.16 -11.07 0.21
C ALA A 24 -28.65 -9.69 0.68
N GLN A 25 -29.39 -8.62 0.37
CA GLN A 25 -29.05 -7.26 0.82
C GLN A 25 -29.14 -7.14 2.35
N THR A 26 -30.21 -7.66 2.97
CA THR A 26 -30.35 -7.65 4.42
C THR A 26 -29.20 -8.37 5.14
N LEU A 27 -28.75 -9.50 4.58
CA LEU A 27 -27.60 -10.24 5.11
C LEU A 27 -26.28 -9.45 4.92
N ALA A 28 -26.12 -8.81 3.76
CA ALA A 28 -24.95 -7.96 3.49
C ALA A 28 -24.89 -6.77 4.46
N ASP A 29 -26.00 -6.07 4.66
CA ASP A 29 -26.11 -4.95 5.60
C ASP A 29 -25.82 -5.37 7.05
N LYS A 30 -26.34 -6.54 7.46
CA LYS A 30 -26.05 -7.10 8.78
C LYS A 30 -24.57 -7.41 8.95
N ARG A 31 -23.95 -8.02 7.91
CA ARG A 31 -22.52 -8.32 7.90
C ARG A 31 -21.67 -7.05 7.96
N GLN A 32 -22.03 -6.03 7.21
CA GLN A 32 -21.33 -4.75 7.22
C GLN A 32 -21.40 -4.06 8.59
N LYS A 33 -22.58 -4.07 9.24
CA LYS A 33 -22.73 -3.54 10.60
C LYS A 33 -21.87 -4.30 11.61
N GLN A 34 -21.82 -5.63 11.52
CA GLN A 34 -20.97 -6.45 12.39
C GLN A 34 -19.47 -6.16 12.15
N GLN A 35 -19.06 -6.00 10.89
CA GLN A 35 -17.70 -5.62 10.54
C GLN A 35 -17.31 -4.25 11.08
N ALA A 36 -18.19 -3.25 10.95
CA ALA A 36 -17.97 -1.91 11.49
C ALA A 36 -17.83 -1.91 13.02
N GLN A 37 -18.62 -2.73 13.72
CA GLN A 37 -18.48 -2.90 15.18
C GLN A 37 -17.17 -3.60 15.55
N ALA A 38 -16.78 -4.61 14.80
CA ALA A 38 -15.52 -5.32 15.02
C ALA A 38 -14.29 -4.44 14.72
N ALA A 39 -14.36 -3.57 13.72
CA ALA A 39 -13.29 -2.65 13.35
C ALA A 39 -12.90 -1.67 14.48
N ALA A 40 -13.79 -1.38 15.40
CA ALA A 40 -13.53 -0.53 16.57
C ALA A 40 -12.85 -1.29 17.73
N GLN A 41 -12.66 -2.60 17.60
CA GLN A 41 -12.11 -3.44 18.67
C GLN A 41 -10.68 -3.88 18.35
N LEU A 42 -9.86 -4.02 19.39
CA LEU A 42 -8.53 -4.60 19.26
C LEU A 42 -8.64 -6.09 18.90
N ALA A 43 -7.79 -6.54 17.98
CA ALA A 43 -7.78 -7.93 17.55
C ALA A 43 -6.90 -8.80 18.47
N TYR A 44 -7.45 -9.96 18.84
CA TYR A 44 -6.76 -10.97 19.64
C TYR A 44 -6.90 -12.35 19.00
N SER A 45 -5.83 -13.13 19.05
CA SER A 45 -5.86 -14.54 18.67
C SER A 45 -6.62 -15.38 19.73
N ARG A 46 -6.89 -16.64 19.40
CA ARG A 46 -7.57 -17.56 20.34
C ARG A 46 -6.81 -17.82 21.63
N ASP A 47 -5.48 -17.69 21.59
CA ASP A 47 -4.59 -17.80 22.75
C ASP A 47 -4.33 -16.43 23.43
N ASN A 48 -5.21 -15.47 23.18
CA ASN A 48 -5.25 -14.12 23.76
C ASN A 48 -3.99 -13.28 23.49
N LYS A 49 -3.32 -13.50 22.35
CA LYS A 49 -2.24 -12.63 21.88
C LYS A 49 -2.81 -11.51 21.04
N ARG A 50 -2.41 -10.29 21.33
CA ARG A 50 -2.77 -9.14 20.52
C ARG A 50 -2.17 -9.25 19.12
N ILE A 51 -2.97 -8.92 18.11
CA ILE A 51 -2.57 -8.84 16.70
C ILE A 51 -2.82 -7.41 16.22
N ASP A 52 -1.81 -6.75 15.71
CA ASP A 52 -1.95 -5.43 15.11
C ASP A 52 -2.59 -5.57 13.71
N ILE A 53 -3.66 -4.80 13.48
CA ILE A 53 -4.36 -4.77 12.20
C ILE A 53 -3.92 -3.53 11.43
N ALA A 54 -3.13 -3.72 10.40
CA ALA A 54 -2.61 -2.64 9.57
C ALA A 54 -3.12 -2.70 8.14
N ALA A 55 -3.33 -1.53 7.54
CA ALA A 55 -3.79 -1.42 6.17
C ALA A 55 -2.65 -1.60 5.16
N ASN A 56 -3.01 -2.01 3.94
CA ASN A 56 -2.15 -1.96 2.77
C ASN A 56 -2.76 -0.93 1.81
N ILE A 57 -2.04 0.15 1.55
CA ILE A 57 -2.50 1.27 0.70
C ILE A 57 -1.48 1.59 -0.40
N GLY A 58 -1.97 2.16 -1.50
CA GLY A 58 -1.16 2.59 -2.64
C GLY A 58 -1.10 4.10 -2.82
N THR A 59 -2.05 4.82 -2.24
CA THR A 59 -2.14 6.29 -2.33
C THR A 59 -2.42 6.93 -0.98
N ALA A 60 -2.07 8.22 -0.85
CA ALA A 60 -2.36 8.99 0.36
C ALA A 60 -3.87 9.15 0.59
N LEU A 61 -4.67 9.16 -0.48
CA LEU A 61 -6.12 9.30 -0.41
C LEU A 61 -6.82 8.11 0.27
N GLU A 62 -6.20 6.94 0.28
CA GLU A 62 -6.74 5.73 0.93
C GLU A 62 -6.60 5.76 2.46
N ALA A 63 -5.64 6.53 2.99
CA ALA A 63 -5.30 6.52 4.41
C ALA A 63 -6.46 6.89 5.34
N PRO A 64 -7.24 7.97 5.11
CA PRO A 64 -8.38 8.30 5.97
C PRO A 64 -9.42 7.18 6.03
N GLY A 65 -9.74 6.57 4.88
CA GLY A 65 -10.67 5.45 4.78
C GLY A 65 -10.18 4.21 5.51
N ALA A 66 -8.87 3.90 5.40
CA ALA A 66 -8.26 2.79 6.11
C ALA A 66 -8.37 2.96 7.63
N PHE A 67 -8.08 4.14 8.16
CA PHE A 67 -8.18 4.43 9.59
C PHE A 67 -9.62 4.46 10.09
N ALA A 68 -10.56 4.99 9.30
CA ALA A 68 -11.99 4.94 9.62
C ALA A 68 -12.52 3.50 9.69
N ASN A 69 -11.93 2.57 8.94
CA ASN A 69 -12.23 1.14 9.00
C ASN A 69 -11.44 0.36 10.06
N GLY A 70 -10.79 1.04 10.99
CA GLY A 70 -10.15 0.43 12.16
C GLY A 70 -8.69 0.03 11.99
N ALA A 71 -8.00 0.48 10.93
CA ALA A 71 -6.57 0.23 10.80
C ALA A 71 -5.79 0.92 11.92
N GLU A 72 -4.91 0.17 12.58
CA GLU A 72 -4.03 0.64 13.66
C GLU A 72 -2.73 1.25 13.13
N GLY A 73 -2.51 1.15 11.82
CA GLY A 73 -1.36 1.70 11.09
C GLY A 73 -1.44 1.34 9.61
N VAL A 74 -0.41 1.72 8.86
CA VAL A 74 -0.19 1.24 7.50
C VAL A 74 0.97 0.26 7.52
N GLY A 75 0.66 -1.02 7.33
CA GLY A 75 1.64 -2.10 7.28
C GLY A 75 2.42 -2.13 5.97
N LEU A 76 1.84 -1.56 4.91
CA LEU A 76 2.49 -1.41 3.62
C LEU A 76 1.92 -0.21 2.85
N PHE A 77 2.72 0.84 2.68
CA PHE A 77 2.48 1.86 1.66
C PHE A 77 3.27 1.50 0.41
N ARG A 78 2.55 1.20 -0.68
CA ARG A 78 3.12 0.80 -1.96
C ARG A 78 3.54 2.03 -2.76
N THR A 79 4.78 2.45 -2.62
CA THR A 79 5.28 3.68 -3.24
C THR A 79 5.39 3.60 -4.76
N GLU A 80 5.39 2.41 -5.34
CA GLU A 80 5.46 2.22 -6.80
C GLU A 80 4.30 2.89 -7.55
N MET A 81 3.17 3.10 -6.89
CA MET A 81 2.04 3.83 -7.47
C MET A 81 2.39 5.29 -7.83
N LEU A 82 3.37 5.88 -7.15
CA LEU A 82 3.86 7.22 -7.47
C LEU A 82 4.69 7.26 -8.76
N TYR A 83 5.20 6.11 -9.22
CA TYR A 83 6.06 5.98 -10.39
C TYR A 83 5.28 5.53 -11.64
N MET A 84 4.06 5.04 -11.48
CA MET A 84 3.23 4.53 -12.58
C MET A 84 2.45 5.65 -13.26
N ASP A 85 2.02 5.40 -14.51
CA ASP A 85 1.14 6.27 -15.30
C ASP A 85 1.68 7.71 -15.49
N ARG A 86 3.02 7.83 -15.68
CA ARG A 86 3.70 9.11 -15.89
C ARG A 86 4.92 8.96 -16.81
N ASP A 87 5.42 10.09 -17.30
CA ASP A 87 6.53 10.13 -18.29
C ASP A 87 7.90 10.25 -17.64
N SER A 88 7.98 10.54 -16.35
CA SER A 88 9.24 10.70 -15.60
C SER A 88 9.08 10.23 -14.15
N ALA A 89 10.19 9.87 -13.51
CA ALA A 89 10.18 9.55 -12.08
C ALA A 89 9.70 10.73 -11.25
N PRO A 90 8.96 10.49 -10.14
CA PRO A 90 8.59 11.55 -9.21
C PRO A 90 9.85 12.12 -8.57
N ASP A 91 9.92 13.44 -8.47
CA ASP A 91 11.02 14.10 -7.77
C ASP A 91 10.92 13.96 -6.23
N GLU A 92 11.94 14.42 -5.52
CA GLU A 92 11.98 14.37 -4.05
C GLU A 92 10.78 15.10 -3.43
N GLN A 93 10.37 16.25 -3.99
CA GLN A 93 9.30 17.06 -3.43
C GLN A 93 7.93 16.42 -3.61
N GLU A 94 7.63 15.89 -4.79
CA GLU A 94 6.38 15.18 -5.05
C GLU A 94 6.23 13.96 -4.13
N GLN A 95 7.30 13.20 -3.95
CA GLN A 95 7.30 12.05 -3.04
C GLN A 95 7.12 12.48 -1.58
N PHE A 96 7.83 13.52 -1.15
CA PHE A 96 7.70 14.07 0.19
C PHE A 96 6.26 14.48 0.51
N GLU A 97 5.59 15.20 -0.39
CA GLU A 97 4.20 15.64 -0.20
C GLU A 97 3.25 14.46 -0.04
N ALA A 98 3.40 13.42 -0.85
CA ALA A 98 2.60 12.19 -0.73
C ALA A 98 2.82 11.48 0.62
N TYR A 99 4.07 11.37 1.06
CA TYR A 99 4.40 10.73 2.34
C TYR A 99 3.94 11.55 3.55
N GLN A 100 4.09 12.87 3.48
CA GLN A 100 3.61 13.78 4.50
C GLN A 100 2.09 13.68 4.69
N GLN A 101 1.32 13.66 3.60
CA GLN A 101 -0.13 13.54 3.65
C GLN A 101 -0.58 12.27 4.39
N VAL A 102 0.06 11.14 4.13
CA VAL A 102 -0.25 9.88 4.82
C VAL A 102 0.08 9.97 6.30
N LEU A 103 1.24 10.53 6.67
CA LEU A 103 1.67 10.66 8.06
C LEU A 103 0.76 11.60 8.84
N LEU A 104 0.34 12.73 8.24
CA LEU A 104 -0.62 13.64 8.86
C LEU A 104 -1.98 12.98 9.08
N ALA A 105 -2.46 12.17 8.12
CA ALA A 105 -3.70 11.41 8.29
C ALA A 105 -3.58 10.30 9.35
N ALA A 106 -2.39 9.76 9.55
CA ALA A 106 -2.13 8.68 10.51
C ALA A 106 -2.04 9.17 11.96
N GLY A 107 -1.63 10.42 12.19
CA GLY A 107 -1.34 10.93 13.52
C GLY A 107 -0.25 10.10 14.21
N ASP A 108 -0.57 9.48 15.34
CA ASP A 108 0.37 8.65 16.10
C ASP A 108 0.53 7.19 15.59
N LYS A 109 -0.22 6.79 14.57
CA LYS A 109 -0.19 5.43 14.03
C LYS A 109 1.06 5.21 13.18
N PRO A 110 1.70 4.02 13.25
CA PRO A 110 2.90 3.73 12.48
C PRO A 110 2.58 3.51 10.99
N ILE A 111 3.47 4.01 10.13
CA ILE A 111 3.41 3.81 8.68
C ILE A 111 4.69 3.11 8.21
N ILE A 112 4.55 2.06 7.42
CA ILE A 112 5.67 1.39 6.76
C ILE A 112 5.67 1.79 5.29
N PHE A 113 6.65 2.61 4.88
CA PHE A 113 6.90 2.93 3.48
C PHE A 113 7.81 1.87 2.87
N ARG A 114 7.30 1.16 1.87
CA ARG A 114 8.12 0.27 1.06
C ARG A 114 8.79 1.10 -0.04
N THR A 115 10.13 1.03 -0.15
CA THR A 115 10.81 1.64 -1.29
C THR A 115 10.35 0.98 -2.59
N MET A 116 10.58 1.67 -3.71
CA MET A 116 10.10 1.28 -5.03
C MET A 116 10.29 -0.22 -5.32
N ASP A 117 9.19 -0.92 -5.62
CA ASP A 117 9.18 -2.32 -6.03
C ASP A 117 8.68 -2.47 -7.47
N ILE A 118 9.55 -2.11 -8.41
CA ILE A 118 9.30 -2.13 -9.85
C ILE A 118 10.27 -3.11 -10.48
N GLY A 119 9.80 -3.83 -11.49
CA GLY A 119 10.56 -4.80 -12.27
C GLY A 119 9.93 -5.00 -13.64
N GLY A 120 10.40 -5.98 -14.41
CA GLY A 120 9.93 -6.27 -15.75
C GLY A 120 8.46 -6.69 -15.88
N ASP A 121 7.77 -6.91 -14.77
CA ASP A 121 6.33 -7.18 -14.68
C ASP A 121 5.47 -5.90 -14.68
N LYS A 122 6.09 -4.73 -14.50
CA LYS A 122 5.43 -3.42 -14.51
C LYS A 122 6.03 -2.54 -15.58
N SER A 123 5.23 -2.13 -16.55
CA SER A 123 5.70 -1.25 -17.62
C SER A 123 5.87 0.18 -17.11
N ILE A 124 7.12 0.61 -16.99
CA ILE A 124 7.49 2.01 -16.72
C ILE A 124 8.47 2.46 -17.79
N PRO A 125 7.97 3.07 -18.89
CA PRO A 125 8.78 3.32 -20.10
C PRO A 125 10.04 4.13 -19.83
N TYR A 126 9.99 5.15 -18.99
CA TYR A 126 11.15 6.02 -18.73
C TYR A 126 12.26 5.34 -17.90
N LEU A 127 11.99 4.21 -17.25
CA LEU A 127 13.02 3.44 -16.55
C LEU A 127 13.79 2.49 -17.47
N ASN A 128 13.28 2.23 -18.68
CA ASN A 128 13.91 1.31 -19.65
C ASN A 128 14.30 -0.04 -19.02
N ILE A 129 13.39 -0.62 -18.24
CA ILE A 129 13.61 -1.92 -17.61
C ILE A 129 13.47 -3.01 -18.68
N PRO A 130 14.47 -3.88 -18.87
CA PRO A 130 14.37 -4.97 -19.83
C PRO A 130 13.25 -5.93 -19.47
N GLN A 131 12.61 -6.48 -20.49
CA GLN A 131 11.64 -7.54 -20.30
C GLN A 131 12.37 -8.86 -19.99
N GLU A 132 11.98 -9.53 -18.93
CA GLU A 132 12.60 -10.76 -18.47
C GLU A 132 11.58 -11.89 -18.36
N GLU A 133 12.01 -13.14 -18.61
CA GLU A 133 11.12 -14.32 -18.48
C GLU A 133 10.69 -14.55 -17.03
N ASN A 134 11.54 -14.23 -16.07
CA ASN A 134 11.30 -14.37 -14.65
C ASN A 134 11.56 -13.04 -13.90
N PRO A 135 10.67 -12.04 -13.99
CA PRO A 135 10.90 -10.69 -13.46
C PRO A 135 11.19 -10.65 -11.95
N PHE A 136 10.68 -11.61 -11.18
CA PHE A 136 10.95 -11.69 -9.73
C PHE A 136 12.38 -12.10 -9.40
N LEU A 137 13.05 -12.82 -10.28
CA LEU A 137 14.45 -13.23 -10.12
C LEU A 137 15.42 -12.24 -10.78
N GLY A 138 14.91 -11.34 -11.61
CA GLY A 138 15.67 -10.41 -12.43
C GLY A 138 15.97 -9.07 -11.77
N TRP A 139 16.18 -8.06 -12.64
CA TRP A 139 16.52 -6.70 -12.24
C TRP A 139 15.28 -5.94 -11.81
N ARG A 140 15.08 -5.82 -10.49
CA ARG A 140 13.91 -5.15 -9.89
C ARG A 140 14.22 -4.60 -8.50
N ALA A 141 13.35 -3.73 -8.02
CA ALA A 141 13.31 -3.22 -6.66
C ALA A 141 14.67 -2.69 -6.19
N ILE A 142 15.20 -3.26 -5.11
CA ILE A 142 16.49 -2.85 -4.55
C ILE A 142 17.66 -3.00 -5.52
N ARG A 143 17.61 -3.96 -6.44
CA ARG A 143 18.66 -4.15 -7.45
C ARG A 143 18.70 -2.98 -8.40
N ILE A 144 17.55 -2.47 -8.86
CA ILE A 144 17.47 -1.23 -9.65
C ILE A 144 17.94 -0.04 -8.82
N ALA A 145 17.49 0.06 -7.58
CA ALA A 145 17.78 1.18 -6.69
C ALA A 145 19.28 1.28 -6.36
N MET A 146 19.99 0.16 -6.23
CA MET A 146 21.45 0.14 -6.02
C MET A 146 22.26 0.49 -7.26
N ASP A 147 21.75 0.19 -8.46
CA ASP A 147 22.37 0.56 -9.73
C ASP A 147 22.06 2.00 -10.13
N ARG A 148 20.85 2.48 -9.82
CA ARG A 148 20.36 3.84 -10.10
C ARG A 148 20.17 4.61 -8.79
N LYS A 149 21.27 4.96 -8.20
CA LYS A 149 21.32 5.59 -6.87
C LYS A 149 20.56 6.91 -6.76
N GLU A 150 20.41 7.64 -7.86
CA GLU A 150 19.63 8.86 -7.92
C GLU A 150 18.16 8.63 -7.53
N ILE A 151 17.56 7.52 -8.00
CA ILE A 151 16.17 7.16 -7.66
C ILE A 151 16.04 6.83 -6.17
N LEU A 152 16.98 6.03 -5.66
CA LEU A 152 17.00 5.66 -4.25
C LEU A 152 17.23 6.89 -3.36
N ARG A 153 18.16 7.77 -3.74
CA ARG A 153 18.48 9.01 -3.03
C ARG A 153 17.22 9.88 -2.87
N ASP A 154 16.56 10.18 -3.98
CA ASP A 154 15.41 11.09 -3.97
C ASP A 154 14.26 10.50 -3.14
N GLN A 155 14.04 9.18 -3.23
CA GLN A 155 13.05 8.50 -2.39
C GLN A 155 13.42 8.49 -0.91
N LEU A 156 14.66 8.16 -0.55
CA LEU A 156 15.10 8.14 0.86
C LEU A 156 15.04 9.54 1.47
N ARG A 157 15.49 10.57 0.76
CA ARG A 157 15.41 11.96 1.22
C ARG A 157 13.97 12.39 1.47
N ALA A 158 13.06 12.06 0.55
CA ALA A 158 11.63 12.33 0.72
C ALA A 158 11.05 11.65 1.96
N ILE A 159 11.37 10.37 2.18
CA ILE A 159 10.92 9.61 3.37
C ILE A 159 11.52 10.20 4.65
N LEU A 160 12.81 10.51 4.67
CA LEU A 160 13.49 11.06 5.84
C LEU A 160 12.95 12.46 6.19
N ARG A 161 12.71 13.32 5.21
CA ARG A 161 12.02 14.62 5.44
C ARG A 161 10.63 14.42 6.03
N ALA A 162 9.90 13.44 5.52
CA ALA A 162 8.55 13.13 6.01
C ALA A 162 8.56 12.61 7.46
N SER A 163 9.67 12.07 7.97
CA SER A 163 9.77 11.53 9.33
C SER A 163 9.47 12.54 10.43
N ALA A 164 9.60 13.83 10.13
CA ALA A 164 9.24 14.90 11.06
C ALA A 164 7.72 15.00 11.36
N PHE A 165 6.87 14.33 10.56
CA PHE A 165 5.41 14.46 10.62
C PHE A 165 4.70 13.25 11.23
N GLY A 166 5.42 12.19 11.63
CA GLY A 166 4.81 11.03 12.24
C GLY A 166 5.75 9.83 12.39
N LYS A 167 5.18 8.71 12.85
CA LYS A 167 5.94 7.47 13.09
C LYS A 167 6.07 6.68 11.80
N LEU A 168 7.24 6.68 11.19
CA LEU A 168 7.49 5.90 9.99
C LEU A 168 8.56 4.82 10.18
N ARG A 169 8.50 3.82 9.31
CA ARG A 169 9.50 2.79 9.10
C ARG A 169 9.73 2.63 7.60
N ILE A 170 10.93 2.22 7.22
CA ILE A 170 11.28 1.96 5.81
C ILE A 170 11.39 0.44 5.63
N MET A 171 10.72 -0.07 4.60
CA MET A 171 10.88 -1.45 4.16
C MET A 171 11.59 -1.47 2.80
N PHE A 172 12.66 -2.20 2.69
CA PHE A 172 13.34 -2.47 1.43
C PHE A 172 12.88 -3.82 0.88
N PRO A 173 12.28 -3.85 -0.33
CA PRO A 173 11.83 -5.11 -0.94
C PRO A 173 12.99 -5.90 -1.53
N MET A 174 12.81 -7.22 -1.67
CA MET A 174 13.69 -8.13 -2.40
C MET A 174 15.12 -8.26 -1.83
N ILE A 175 15.32 -8.04 -0.54
CA ILE A 175 16.60 -8.24 0.14
C ILE A 175 16.95 -9.73 0.20
N ILE A 176 18.18 -10.08 -0.19
CA ILE A 176 18.68 -11.46 -0.22
C ILE A 176 19.97 -11.65 0.62
N SER A 177 20.62 -10.57 1.07
CA SER A 177 21.86 -10.68 1.82
C SER A 177 21.98 -9.64 2.94
N VAL A 178 22.85 -9.93 3.91
CA VAL A 178 23.19 -9.01 5.00
C VAL A 178 23.98 -7.81 4.46
N GLU A 179 24.77 -8.02 3.42
CA GLU A 179 25.57 -6.99 2.76
C GLU A 179 24.69 -5.91 2.13
N GLU A 180 23.57 -6.29 1.52
CA GLU A 180 22.56 -5.34 1.01
C GLU A 180 21.98 -4.49 2.14
N VAL A 181 21.62 -5.10 3.28
CA VAL A 181 21.13 -4.35 4.45
C VAL A 181 22.17 -3.36 4.96
N ARG A 182 23.46 -3.77 5.03
CA ARG A 182 24.55 -2.89 5.46
C ARG A 182 24.74 -1.72 4.49
N ALA A 183 24.68 -1.98 3.18
CA ALA A 183 24.80 -0.94 2.16
C ALA A 183 23.65 0.07 2.25
N LEU A 184 22.41 -0.40 2.39
CA LEU A 184 21.23 0.46 2.53
C LEU A 184 21.25 1.30 3.80
N ARG A 185 21.72 0.75 4.92
CA ARG A 185 21.89 1.53 6.15
C ARG A 185 22.87 2.67 5.97
N LYS A 186 23.98 2.43 5.26
CA LYS A 186 24.95 3.49 4.92
C LYS A 186 24.31 4.56 4.02
N GLU A 187 23.50 4.19 3.03
CA GLU A 187 22.79 5.17 2.19
C GLU A 187 21.84 6.04 3.03
N ILE A 188 21.11 5.45 4.00
CA ILE A 188 20.26 6.24 4.92
C ILE A 188 21.08 7.22 5.78
N GLU A 189 22.28 6.81 6.23
CA GLU A 189 23.15 7.65 7.07
C GLU A 189 23.76 8.84 6.30
N ILE A 190 23.82 8.76 4.96
CA ILE A 190 24.35 9.83 4.11
C ILE A 190 23.36 10.98 3.97
N TYR A 191 22.07 10.73 4.02
CA TYR A 191 21.01 11.71 3.75
C TYR A 191 20.30 12.17 5.01
#